data_c56693295dc6775f9587b5da9bca142e
#
_entry.id   c56693295dc6775f9587b5da9bca142e
#
_cell.length_a   1.000
_cell.length_b   1.000
_cell.length_c   1.000
_cell.angle_alpha   90.00
_cell.angle_beta   90.00
_cell.angle_gamma   90.00
#
_symmetry.space_group_name_H-M   'P 1'
#
loop_
_entity.id
_entity.type
_entity.pdbx_description
1 polymer ?
#
loop_
_entity_poly.entity_id
_entity_poly.type
_entity_poly.pdbx_seq_one_letter_code
_entity_poly.pdbx_strand_id
1 'polypeptide(L)'
;MKVIFSLFFIFLYCKQSAANDLWTIDKNISSIEFEVPVLFAKNVTGKFNTFDGFVSLDLSNQNNNKALINVRIDSLDINYKRYKDLVLSEVFFNAKKYPLGLIDTNNFKFNYEDNKINLIGELTIKGKSQNIPINIEVIKLASELVQVKSEISFSRNDFKIGTGNWKNTTILKDKIKIKANIFLFKE
;
A
#
# COMPACT_ATOMS: atom_id res chain seq x y z
N MET A 1 44.02 -41.43 45.47
CA MET A 1 43.84 -41.01 44.06
C MET A 1 42.39 -40.52 43.94
N LYS A 2 42.20 -39.17 43.99
CA LYS A 2 40.83 -38.54 43.85
C LYS A 2 40.68 -38.07 42.46
N VAL A 3 39.72 -38.67 41.74
CA VAL A 3 39.33 -38.24 40.38
C VAL A 3 38.30 -37.17 40.52
N ILE A 4 38.61 -35.93 40.10
CA ILE A 4 37.68 -34.79 40.08
C ILE A 4 37.00 -34.85 38.73
N PHE A 5 35.69 -35.15 38.72
CA PHE A 5 34.83 -35.11 37.54
C PHE A 5 34.37 -33.65 37.34
N SER A 6 35.01 -32.94 36.42
CA SER A 6 34.60 -31.57 36.04
C SER A 6 33.42 -31.66 35.07
N LEU A 7 32.23 -31.33 35.57
CA LEU A 7 30.99 -31.24 34.77
C LEU A 7 31.04 -29.93 33.99
N PHE A 8 31.35 -29.99 32.70
CA PHE A 8 31.33 -28.85 31.79
C PHE A 8 29.86 -28.59 31.36
N PHE A 9 29.24 -27.61 32.02
CA PHE A 9 27.88 -27.17 31.68
C PHE A 9 27.94 -26.31 30.40
N ILE A 10 27.64 -26.91 29.23
CA ILE A 10 27.51 -26.19 27.98
C ILE A 10 26.15 -25.49 28.03
N PHE A 11 26.16 -24.18 28.32
CA PHE A 11 25.00 -23.31 28.09
C PHE A 11 24.77 -23.18 26.58
N LEU A 12 23.83 -23.95 26.02
CA LEU A 12 23.28 -23.68 24.69
C LEU A 12 22.50 -22.37 24.77
N TYR A 13 23.13 -21.27 24.37
CA TYR A 13 22.41 -20.04 24.05
C TYR A 13 21.57 -20.30 22.83
N CYS A 14 20.30 -20.66 23.01
CA CYS A 14 19.31 -20.64 21.97
C CYS A 14 19.09 -19.17 21.63
N LYS A 15 19.69 -18.70 20.50
CA LYS A 15 19.35 -17.39 19.95
C LYS A 15 17.89 -17.51 19.50
N GLN A 16 16.99 -16.94 20.27
CA GLN A 16 15.62 -16.71 19.84
C GLN A 16 15.72 -15.77 18.64
N SER A 17 15.57 -16.31 17.43
CA SER A 17 15.35 -15.50 16.24
C SER A 17 14.03 -14.78 16.46
N ALA A 18 14.08 -13.46 16.59
CA ALA A 18 12.86 -12.68 16.58
C ALA A 18 12.19 -12.93 15.22
N ALA A 19 11.05 -13.60 15.23
CA ALA A 19 10.26 -13.79 14.02
C ALA A 19 9.64 -12.43 13.65
N ASN A 20 9.75 -12.05 12.39
CA ASN A 20 9.05 -10.88 11.88
C ASN A 20 7.55 -11.13 11.95
N ASP A 21 6.80 -10.17 12.45
CA ASP A 21 5.34 -10.20 12.40
C ASP A 21 4.89 -9.98 10.94
N LEU A 22 4.26 -10.98 10.35
CA LEU A 22 3.69 -10.91 9.02
C LEU A 22 2.19 -10.65 9.11
N TRP A 23 1.74 -9.62 8.40
CA TRP A 23 0.34 -9.22 8.31
C TRP A 23 -0.11 -9.26 6.87
N THR A 24 -1.22 -9.95 6.59
CA THR A 24 -1.79 -10.09 5.27
C THR A 24 -3.13 -9.39 5.13
N ILE A 25 -3.44 -8.95 3.90
CA ILE A 25 -4.67 -8.21 3.60
C ILE A 25 -5.87 -9.16 3.47
N ASP A 26 -6.92 -8.91 4.25
CA ASP A 26 -8.24 -9.47 3.94
C ASP A 26 -8.91 -8.67 2.82
N LYS A 27 -8.95 -9.27 1.64
CA LYS A 27 -9.50 -8.65 0.42
C LYS A 27 -11.02 -8.49 0.46
N ASN A 28 -11.73 -9.26 1.29
CA ASN A 28 -13.18 -9.30 1.32
C ASN A 28 -13.77 -8.09 2.04
N ILE A 29 -13.05 -7.58 3.03
CA ILE A 29 -13.50 -6.46 3.87
C ILE A 29 -12.66 -5.19 3.66
N SER A 30 -11.60 -5.26 2.84
CA SER A 30 -10.76 -4.11 2.48
C SER A 30 -11.26 -3.41 1.23
N SER A 31 -10.96 -2.11 1.09
CA SER A 31 -11.28 -1.32 -0.09
C SER A 31 -10.17 -0.35 -0.45
N ILE A 32 -9.98 -0.14 -1.75
CA ILE A 32 -9.13 0.91 -2.32
C ILE A 32 -9.96 1.69 -3.33
N GLU A 33 -10.21 2.95 -3.01
CA GLU A 33 -11.05 3.85 -3.78
C GLU A 33 -10.24 5.06 -4.28
N PHE A 34 -10.70 5.68 -5.37
CA PHE A 34 -10.09 6.88 -5.87
C PHE A 34 -11.12 7.94 -6.25
N GLU A 35 -10.66 9.18 -6.29
CA GLU A 35 -11.44 10.34 -6.69
C GLU A 35 -10.58 11.29 -7.53
N VAL A 36 -11.12 11.73 -8.66
CA VAL A 36 -10.54 12.78 -9.51
C VAL A 36 -11.56 13.89 -9.68
N PRO A 37 -11.29 15.11 -9.22
CA PRO A 37 -12.21 16.23 -9.39
C PRO A 37 -12.36 16.63 -10.86
N VAL A 38 -13.60 16.93 -11.27
CA VAL A 38 -13.95 17.40 -12.61
C VAL A 38 -14.65 18.76 -12.50
N LEU A 39 -14.24 19.73 -13.31
CA LEU A 39 -14.83 21.05 -13.33
C LEU A 39 -16.25 21.00 -13.89
N PHE A 40 -17.21 21.60 -13.16
CA PHE A 40 -18.63 21.68 -13.52
C PHE A 40 -19.35 20.33 -13.71
N ALA A 41 -18.79 19.23 -13.18
CA ALA A 41 -19.40 17.91 -13.22
C ALA A 41 -19.19 17.15 -11.92
N LYS A 42 -19.86 16.00 -11.77
CA LYS A 42 -19.54 15.09 -10.67
C LYS A 42 -18.12 14.56 -10.84
N ASN A 43 -17.41 14.42 -9.73
CA ASN A 43 -16.08 13.83 -9.72
C ASN A 43 -16.09 12.42 -10.33
N VAL A 44 -15.01 12.06 -10.98
CA VAL A 44 -14.77 10.67 -11.36
C VAL A 44 -14.37 9.93 -10.10
N THR A 45 -15.18 8.95 -9.71
CA THR A 45 -14.91 8.09 -8.55
C THR A 45 -14.93 6.64 -8.98
N GLY A 46 -14.21 5.82 -8.26
CA GLY A 46 -14.22 4.39 -8.50
C GLY A 46 -13.43 3.63 -7.45
N LYS A 47 -13.38 2.32 -7.64
CA LYS A 47 -12.66 1.39 -6.77
C LYS A 47 -11.91 0.36 -7.60
N PHE A 48 -10.91 -0.23 -6.97
CA PHE A 48 -10.24 -1.41 -7.50
C PHE A 48 -10.76 -2.66 -6.78
N ASN A 49 -11.24 -3.63 -7.56
CA ASN A 49 -11.85 -4.85 -7.00
C ASN A 49 -10.83 -5.96 -6.73
N THR A 50 -9.60 -5.83 -7.25
CA THR A 50 -8.54 -6.83 -7.08
C THR A 50 -7.25 -6.14 -6.66
N PHE A 51 -6.81 -6.44 -5.48
CA PHE A 51 -5.54 -6.00 -4.90
C PHE A 51 -5.05 -7.06 -3.91
N ASP A 52 -3.76 -7.03 -3.60
CA ASP A 52 -3.13 -7.87 -2.58
C ASP A 52 -1.96 -7.14 -1.94
N GLY A 53 -1.41 -7.73 -0.90
CA GLY A 53 -0.25 -7.17 -0.23
C GLY A 53 -0.02 -7.75 1.14
N PHE A 54 1.06 -7.28 1.76
CA PHE A 54 1.45 -7.66 3.10
C PHE A 54 2.16 -6.50 3.81
N VAL A 55 2.23 -6.61 5.13
CA VAL A 55 3.08 -5.79 6.00
C VAL A 55 3.93 -6.73 6.85
N SER A 56 5.25 -6.56 6.80
CA SER A 56 6.22 -7.27 7.64
C SER A 56 6.79 -6.29 8.64
N LEU A 57 6.70 -6.61 9.92
CA LEU A 57 7.19 -5.79 11.03
C LEU A 57 8.27 -6.55 11.78
N ASP A 58 9.45 -5.96 11.88
CA ASP A 58 10.55 -6.41 12.73
C ASP A 58 10.71 -5.45 13.91
N LEU A 59 10.21 -5.84 15.06
CA LEU A 59 10.26 -5.01 16.26
C LEU A 59 11.67 -4.89 16.84
N SER A 60 12.56 -5.82 16.51
CA SER A 60 13.96 -5.80 16.94
C SER A 60 14.84 -4.91 16.08
N ASN A 61 14.48 -4.77 14.79
CA ASN A 61 15.17 -3.91 13.83
C ASN A 61 14.17 -3.31 12.82
N GLN A 62 13.63 -2.16 13.15
CA GLN A 62 12.62 -1.47 12.33
C GLN A 62 13.10 -1.05 10.93
N ASN A 63 14.40 -1.12 10.64
CA ASN A 63 14.92 -0.95 9.29
C ASN A 63 14.51 -2.10 8.35
N ASN A 64 14.04 -3.22 8.90
CA ASN A 64 13.51 -4.34 8.14
C ASN A 64 11.99 -4.23 7.88
N ASN A 65 11.32 -3.23 8.45
CA ASN A 65 9.90 -3.04 8.22
C ASN A 65 9.63 -2.79 6.74
N LYS A 66 8.65 -3.51 6.21
CA LYS A 66 8.24 -3.43 4.80
C LYS A 66 6.74 -3.56 4.66
N ALA A 67 6.16 -2.74 3.78
CA ALA A 67 4.80 -2.95 3.31
C ALA A 67 4.75 -2.88 1.78
N LEU A 68 4.04 -3.82 1.18
CA LEU A 68 3.85 -3.91 -0.26
C LEU A 68 2.36 -4.08 -0.55
N ILE A 69 1.82 -3.23 -1.42
CA ILE A 69 0.44 -3.33 -1.91
C ILE A 69 0.46 -3.31 -3.43
N ASN A 70 -0.12 -4.34 -4.03
CA ASN A 70 -0.33 -4.48 -5.47
C ASN A 70 -1.80 -4.24 -5.79
N VAL A 71 -2.08 -3.45 -6.82
CA VAL A 71 -3.44 -3.17 -7.29
C VAL A 71 -3.55 -3.51 -8.76
N ARG A 72 -4.49 -4.38 -9.12
CA ARG A 72 -4.79 -4.70 -10.51
C ARG A 72 -5.57 -3.57 -11.17
N ILE A 73 -4.96 -2.93 -12.17
CA ILE A 73 -5.54 -1.75 -12.85
C ILE A 73 -6.80 -2.13 -13.64
N ASP A 74 -6.84 -3.30 -14.26
CA ASP A 74 -7.99 -3.77 -15.04
C ASP A 74 -9.21 -4.13 -14.18
N SER A 75 -9.01 -4.29 -12.86
CA SER A 75 -10.10 -4.52 -11.89
C SER A 75 -10.90 -3.24 -11.56
N LEU A 76 -10.57 -2.13 -12.19
CA LEU A 76 -11.20 -0.83 -12.02
C LEU A 76 -12.71 -0.88 -12.28
N ASP A 77 -13.48 -0.38 -11.32
CA ASP A 77 -14.91 -0.03 -11.48
C ASP A 77 -15.09 1.47 -11.23
N ILE A 78 -15.70 2.18 -12.17
CA ILE A 78 -15.87 3.64 -12.13
C ILE A 78 -17.33 4.05 -12.30
N ASN A 79 -17.70 5.20 -11.73
CA ASN A 79 -19.04 5.76 -11.82
C ASN A 79 -19.47 6.10 -13.26
N TYR A 80 -18.51 6.43 -14.15
CA TYR A 80 -18.74 6.69 -15.58
C TYR A 80 -18.35 5.46 -16.41
N LYS A 81 -19.12 4.39 -16.33
CA LYS A 81 -18.83 3.08 -16.95
C LYS A 81 -18.45 3.13 -18.43
N ARG A 82 -19.11 4.03 -19.21
CA ARG A 82 -18.82 4.23 -20.64
C ARG A 82 -17.38 4.67 -20.94
N TYR A 83 -16.65 5.19 -19.95
CA TYR A 83 -15.27 5.62 -20.11
C TYR A 83 -14.25 4.61 -19.55
N LYS A 84 -14.70 3.44 -19.09
CA LYS A 84 -13.80 2.43 -18.52
C LYS A 84 -12.69 2.05 -19.51
N ASP A 85 -13.03 1.76 -20.77
CA ASP A 85 -12.06 1.38 -21.78
C ASP A 85 -11.06 2.50 -22.10
N LEU A 86 -11.53 3.75 -22.12
CA LEU A 86 -10.65 4.92 -22.27
C LEU A 86 -9.65 5.01 -21.08
N VAL A 87 -10.14 4.82 -19.86
CA VAL A 87 -9.30 4.88 -18.65
C VAL A 87 -8.24 3.75 -18.64
N LEU A 88 -8.60 2.57 -19.15
CA LEU A 88 -7.65 1.44 -19.25
C LEU A 88 -6.72 1.56 -20.47
N SER A 89 -7.01 2.44 -21.43
CA SER A 89 -6.23 2.61 -22.66
C SER A 89 -4.85 3.24 -22.43
N GLU A 90 -4.04 3.28 -23.49
CA GLU A 90 -2.70 3.87 -23.51
C GLU A 90 -2.68 5.35 -23.08
N VAL A 91 -3.74 6.10 -23.40
CA VAL A 91 -3.88 7.52 -23.04
C VAL A 91 -3.87 7.71 -21.52
N PHE A 92 -4.46 6.77 -20.76
CA PHE A 92 -4.52 6.83 -19.31
C PHE A 92 -3.58 5.78 -18.67
N PHE A 93 -4.10 4.65 -18.22
CA PHE A 93 -3.31 3.69 -17.45
C PHE A 93 -2.46 2.75 -18.30
N ASN A 94 -2.83 2.50 -19.56
CA ASN A 94 -2.22 1.48 -20.41
C ASN A 94 -2.17 0.11 -19.71
N ALA A 95 -3.32 -0.33 -19.22
CA ALA A 95 -3.44 -1.51 -18.36
C ALA A 95 -2.94 -2.81 -19.01
N LYS A 96 -2.95 -2.91 -20.36
CA LYS A 96 -2.38 -4.05 -21.09
C LYS A 96 -0.86 -4.16 -20.89
N LYS A 97 -0.15 -3.02 -20.87
CA LYS A 97 1.30 -2.97 -20.72
C LYS A 97 1.71 -2.89 -19.25
N TYR A 98 0.92 -2.21 -18.44
CA TYR A 98 1.17 -1.96 -17.02
C TYR A 98 -0.03 -2.40 -16.19
N PRO A 99 -0.20 -3.71 -15.97
CA PRO A 99 -1.40 -4.26 -15.34
C PRO A 99 -1.48 -3.98 -13.84
N LEU A 100 -0.37 -3.57 -13.21
CA LEU A 100 -0.28 -3.34 -11.78
C LEU A 100 0.08 -1.89 -11.44
N GLY A 101 -0.60 -1.36 -10.43
CA GLY A 101 -0.12 -0.26 -9.59
C GLY A 101 0.49 -0.83 -8.31
N LEU A 102 1.53 -0.18 -7.80
CA LEU A 102 2.32 -0.68 -6.68
C LEU A 102 2.59 0.43 -5.68
N ILE A 103 2.41 0.13 -4.40
CA ILE A 103 2.96 0.92 -3.29
C ILE A 103 3.97 0.04 -2.57
N ASP A 104 5.21 0.50 -2.51
CA ASP A 104 6.30 -0.13 -1.76
C ASP A 104 6.79 0.85 -0.69
N THR A 105 6.87 0.38 0.55
CA THR A 105 7.41 1.15 1.66
C THR A 105 8.44 0.31 2.38
N ASN A 106 9.61 0.89 2.60
CA ASN A 106 10.68 0.21 3.31
C ASN A 106 11.16 1.07 4.48
N ASN A 107 11.75 0.45 5.48
CA ASN A 107 12.47 1.11 6.58
C ASN A 107 11.59 2.12 7.35
N PHE A 108 10.29 1.88 7.46
CA PHE A 108 9.41 2.74 8.23
C PHE A 108 9.42 2.36 9.72
N LYS A 109 9.26 3.38 10.56
CA LYS A 109 9.14 3.17 12.00
C LYS A 109 7.69 2.92 12.36
N PHE A 110 7.47 1.95 13.22
CA PHE A 110 6.17 1.58 13.75
C PHE A 110 6.28 1.27 15.24
N ASN A 111 5.34 1.80 16.02
CA ASN A 111 5.14 1.43 17.42
C ASN A 111 3.68 1.02 17.60
N TYR A 112 3.41 -0.08 18.28
CA TYR A 112 2.04 -0.58 18.51
C TYR A 112 1.15 0.35 19.34
N GLU A 113 1.75 1.33 20.02
CA GLU A 113 1.01 2.36 20.77
C GLU A 113 0.61 3.55 19.88
N ASP A 114 1.25 3.71 18.74
CA ASP A 114 0.98 4.79 17.80
C ASP A 114 -0.22 4.42 16.93
N ASN A 115 -1.23 5.28 16.93
CA ASN A 115 -2.38 5.15 16.03
C ASN A 115 -2.22 5.93 14.72
N LYS A 116 -1.13 6.69 14.56
CA LYS A 116 -0.82 7.49 13.36
C LYS A 116 0.63 7.32 12.97
N ILE A 117 0.84 7.00 11.70
CA ILE A 117 2.16 6.80 11.11
C ILE A 117 2.27 7.70 9.89
N ASN A 118 3.36 8.44 9.78
CA ASN A 118 3.72 9.21 8.61
C ASN A 118 4.96 8.58 7.98
N LEU A 119 4.85 8.16 6.74
CA LEU A 119 5.97 7.54 6.03
C LEU A 119 6.04 8.03 4.58
N ILE A 120 7.15 7.74 3.93
CA ILE A 120 7.32 7.93 2.49
C ILE A 120 7.23 6.56 1.83
N GLY A 121 6.35 6.41 0.85
CA GLY A 121 6.23 5.21 0.04
C GLY A 121 6.54 5.51 -1.42
N GLU A 122 7.09 4.53 -2.13
CA GLU A 122 7.23 4.59 -3.57
C GLU A 122 5.93 4.12 -4.22
N LEU A 123 5.25 5.04 -4.92
CA LEU A 123 4.08 4.73 -5.75
C LEU A 123 4.53 4.52 -7.18
N THR A 124 4.25 3.35 -7.74
CA THR A 124 4.51 3.03 -9.14
C THR A 124 3.21 2.85 -9.92
N ILE A 125 3.00 3.69 -10.94
CA ILE A 125 1.86 3.60 -11.87
C ILE A 125 2.38 3.79 -13.29
N LYS A 126 1.88 2.99 -14.22
CA LYS A 126 2.23 3.11 -15.66
C LYS A 126 3.76 3.07 -15.89
N GLY A 127 4.48 2.26 -15.11
CA GLY A 127 5.93 2.11 -15.19
C GLY A 127 6.73 3.33 -14.72
N LYS A 128 6.12 4.24 -13.97
CA LYS A 128 6.76 5.40 -13.34
C LYS A 128 6.63 5.31 -11.84
N SER A 129 7.72 5.56 -11.14
CA SER A 129 7.78 5.60 -9.68
C SER A 129 7.96 7.03 -9.18
N GLN A 130 7.29 7.34 -8.07
CA GLN A 130 7.40 8.59 -7.33
C GLN A 130 7.34 8.33 -5.83
N ASN A 131 8.16 9.01 -5.07
CA ASN A 131 8.06 9.01 -3.62
C ASN A 131 6.92 9.94 -3.19
N ILE A 132 5.97 9.40 -2.45
CA ILE A 132 4.80 10.14 -1.96
C ILE A 132 4.70 10.04 -0.44
N PRO A 133 4.25 11.11 0.24
CA PRO A 133 3.92 11.04 1.65
C PRO A 133 2.64 10.22 1.85
N ILE A 134 2.67 9.29 2.80
CA ILE A 134 1.55 8.43 3.18
C ILE A 134 1.26 8.66 4.65
N ASN A 135 0.04 9.12 4.95
CA ASN A 135 -0.46 9.24 6.30
C ASN A 135 -1.37 8.05 6.59
N ILE A 136 -1.06 7.31 7.63
CA ILE A 136 -1.74 6.09 8.00
C ILE A 136 -2.34 6.27 9.40
N GLU A 137 -3.61 5.91 9.55
CA GLU A 137 -4.26 5.71 10.83
C GLU A 137 -4.41 4.20 11.05
N VAL A 138 -3.89 3.70 12.17
CA VAL A 138 -3.99 2.30 12.57
C VAL A 138 -4.99 2.17 13.71
N ILE A 139 -5.98 1.31 13.53
CA ILE A 139 -7.00 1.01 14.53
C ILE A 139 -6.89 -0.46 14.90
N LYS A 140 -6.46 -0.72 16.13
CA LYS A 140 -6.36 -2.08 16.65
C LYS A 140 -7.76 -2.59 16.99
N LEU A 141 -8.19 -3.63 16.30
CA LEU A 141 -9.51 -4.27 16.52
C LEU A 141 -9.38 -5.51 17.42
N ALA A 142 -8.30 -6.28 17.26
CA ALA A 142 -7.95 -7.42 18.10
C ALA A 142 -6.42 -7.60 18.12
N SER A 143 -5.92 -8.61 18.83
CA SER A 143 -4.48 -8.94 18.87
C SER A 143 -3.91 -9.26 17.48
N GLU A 144 -4.73 -9.86 16.62
CA GLU A 144 -4.35 -10.37 15.30
C GLU A 144 -5.10 -9.68 14.15
N LEU A 145 -5.80 -8.56 14.45
CA LEU A 145 -6.60 -7.82 13.48
C LEU A 145 -6.43 -6.33 13.67
N VAL A 146 -5.98 -5.65 12.61
CA VAL A 146 -5.90 -4.20 12.57
C VAL A 146 -6.62 -3.66 11.33
N GLN A 147 -7.22 -2.49 11.46
CA GLN A 147 -7.74 -1.69 10.37
C GLN A 147 -6.76 -0.55 10.10
N VAL A 148 -6.35 -0.40 8.86
CA VAL A 148 -5.46 0.66 8.38
C VAL A 148 -6.24 1.57 7.45
N LYS A 149 -6.35 2.85 7.80
CA LYS A 149 -6.94 3.87 6.94
C LYS A 149 -5.84 4.78 6.41
N SER A 150 -5.88 5.09 5.13
CA SER A 150 -4.94 6.01 4.50
C SER A 150 -5.62 6.85 3.44
N GLU A 151 -5.20 8.10 3.32
CA GLU A 151 -5.51 8.97 2.18
C GLU A 151 -4.21 9.50 1.60
N ILE A 152 -3.97 9.21 0.32
CA ILE A 152 -2.85 9.73 -0.45
C ILE A 152 -3.34 10.60 -1.60
N SER A 153 -2.51 11.54 -2.01
CA SER A 153 -2.79 12.40 -3.15
C SER A 153 -1.54 12.59 -3.99
N PHE A 154 -1.70 12.52 -5.31
CA PHE A 154 -0.59 12.73 -6.26
C PHE A 154 -1.08 13.40 -7.54
N SER A 155 -0.13 13.93 -8.33
CA SER A 155 -0.38 14.48 -9.66
C SER A 155 -0.50 13.35 -10.69
N ARG A 156 -1.59 13.30 -11.43
CA ARG A 156 -1.74 12.34 -12.54
C ARG A 156 -0.73 12.58 -13.68
N ASN A 157 -0.30 13.83 -13.86
CA ASN A 157 0.66 14.19 -14.90
C ASN A 157 2.05 13.61 -14.62
N ASP A 158 2.45 13.45 -13.35
CA ASP A 158 3.73 12.84 -12.97
C ASP A 158 3.83 11.38 -13.45
N PHE A 159 2.70 10.69 -13.51
CA PHE A 159 2.58 9.32 -14.02
C PHE A 159 2.15 9.23 -15.49
N LYS A 160 2.04 10.37 -16.20
CA LYS A 160 1.52 10.44 -17.57
C LYS A 160 0.13 9.80 -17.73
N ILE A 161 -0.74 9.98 -16.72
CA ILE A 161 -2.14 9.56 -16.77
C ILE A 161 -2.95 10.66 -17.41
N GLY A 162 -3.56 10.38 -18.59
CA GLY A 162 -4.25 11.37 -19.42
C GLY A 162 -3.26 12.18 -20.24
N THR A 163 -2.78 11.62 -21.35
CA THR A 163 -1.90 12.27 -22.33
C THR A 163 -2.69 12.94 -23.45
N GLY A 164 -2.01 13.66 -24.34
CA GLY A 164 -2.63 14.40 -25.44
C GLY A 164 -3.60 15.46 -24.93
N ASN A 165 -4.82 15.49 -25.44
CA ASN A 165 -5.86 16.46 -25.06
C ASN A 165 -6.25 16.36 -23.57
N TRP A 166 -6.02 15.22 -22.91
CA TRP A 166 -6.31 15.00 -21.51
C TRP A 166 -5.22 15.51 -20.57
N LYS A 167 -4.07 15.95 -21.08
CA LYS A 167 -2.99 16.53 -20.28
C LYS A 167 -3.41 17.84 -19.60
N ASN A 168 -4.31 18.59 -20.26
CA ASN A 168 -4.85 19.84 -19.71
C ASN A 168 -5.67 19.55 -18.44
N THR A 169 -5.40 20.30 -17.39
CA THR A 169 -5.99 20.13 -16.05
C THR A 169 -7.18 21.07 -15.78
N THR A 170 -7.63 21.79 -16.80
CA THR A 170 -8.76 22.73 -16.67
C THR A 170 -10.04 21.99 -16.30
N ILE A 171 -10.39 20.94 -17.02
CA ILE A 171 -11.61 20.16 -16.81
C ILE A 171 -11.35 18.99 -15.88
N LEU A 172 -10.50 18.06 -16.29
CA LEU A 172 -10.07 16.92 -15.43
C LEU A 172 -8.88 17.37 -14.61
N LYS A 173 -9.08 17.55 -13.32
CA LYS A 173 -8.05 18.09 -12.43
C LYS A 173 -6.83 17.18 -12.35
N ASP A 174 -5.70 17.75 -12.00
CA ASP A 174 -4.42 17.05 -11.92
C ASP A 174 -4.35 16.11 -10.72
N LYS A 175 -4.90 16.56 -9.59
CA LYS A 175 -4.79 15.85 -8.32
C LYS A 175 -5.74 14.65 -8.26
N ILE A 176 -5.18 13.46 -8.12
CA ILE A 176 -5.90 12.22 -7.80
C ILE A 176 -5.80 12.01 -6.29
N LYS A 177 -6.92 11.64 -5.67
CA LYS A 177 -6.97 11.16 -4.29
C LYS A 177 -7.25 9.67 -4.28
N ILE A 178 -6.52 8.94 -3.46
CA ILE A 178 -6.80 7.52 -3.17
C ILE A 178 -7.10 7.40 -1.69
N LYS A 179 -8.17 6.68 -1.36
CA LYS A 179 -8.54 6.29 -0.01
C LYS A 179 -8.41 4.78 0.09
N ALA A 180 -7.66 4.32 1.07
CA ALA A 180 -7.53 2.92 1.40
C ALA A 180 -8.11 2.65 2.78
N ASN A 181 -8.92 1.61 2.88
CA ASN A 181 -9.42 1.04 4.11
C ASN A 181 -9.06 -0.44 4.10
N ILE A 182 -7.97 -0.79 4.77
CA ILE A 182 -7.32 -2.10 4.69
C ILE A 182 -7.43 -2.80 6.03
N PHE A 183 -7.90 -4.02 6.02
CA PHE A 183 -7.89 -4.90 7.18
C PHE A 183 -6.75 -5.91 7.02
N LEU A 184 -5.91 -5.98 8.05
CA LEU A 184 -4.74 -6.84 8.09
C LEU A 184 -4.90 -7.86 9.21
N PHE A 185 -4.68 -9.13 8.89
CA PHE A 185 -4.58 -10.22 9.84
C PHE A 185 -3.13 -10.62 10.03
N LYS A 186 -2.75 -10.86 11.27
CA LYS A 186 -1.45 -11.41 11.63
C LYS A 186 -1.44 -12.91 11.36
N GLU A 187 -0.42 -13.39 10.66
CA GLU A 187 -0.14 -14.81 10.44
C GLU A 187 0.62 -15.46 11.61
#